data_8d6e193a4fa08cddef7204b82d897bdb
#
_entry.id   8d6e193a4fa08cddef7204b82d897bdb
#
_cell.length_a   1.000
_cell.length_b   1.000
_cell.length_c   1.000
_cell.angle_alpha   90.00
_cell.angle_beta   90.00
_cell.angle_gamma   90.00
#
_symmetry.space_group_name_H-M   'P 1'
#
loop_
_entity.id
_entity.type
_entity.pdbx_description
1 polymer ?
#
loop_
_entity_poly.entity_id
_entity_poly.type
_entity_poly.pdbx_seq_one_letter_code
_entity_poly.pdbx_strand_id
1 'polypeptide(L)'
;MPADLKNCMGPLWTPKLWDEINNQKFLNTNCYSYAFNYVEYGSEKLQPGEIHGKKYNSTTCKEIIKKMRNDYVNETIEDTKLNDSLPKDRYKIALFIDPDKDKGKDKDKDNQDYHFYRQDCNGSWSHKPGTNDATNQDASGDAITNPEEADRNYENQCRTGDSNECDEEHNYSLFCGYFSIPLNSSYGPVTRFIERQGKGDKSNNKSNNKSNNTN
;
A
#
# COMPACT_ATOMS: atom_id res chain seq x y z
N MET A 1 -25.44 -1.76 2.80
CA MET A 1 -24.16 -1.18 3.21
C MET A 1 -24.31 -0.69 4.64
N PRO A 2 -23.38 -0.99 5.53
CA PRO A 2 -23.43 -0.46 6.90
C PRO A 2 -23.47 1.06 6.87
N ALA A 3 -24.24 1.65 7.78
CA ALA A 3 -24.48 3.11 7.85
C ALA A 3 -23.20 3.93 8.05
N ASP A 4 -22.15 3.31 8.57
CA ASP A 4 -20.88 3.98 8.93
C ASP A 4 -20.00 4.34 7.72
N LEU A 5 -20.23 3.75 6.55
CA LEU A 5 -19.45 4.04 5.34
C LEU A 5 -19.79 5.36 4.66
N LYS A 6 -20.90 6.01 5.03
CA LYS A 6 -21.30 7.30 4.44
C LYS A 6 -20.41 8.48 4.83
N ASN A 7 -19.66 8.36 5.91
CA ASN A 7 -18.75 9.40 6.42
C ASN A 7 -17.28 9.00 6.35
N CYS A 8 -16.97 8.00 5.58
CA CYS A 8 -15.65 7.44 5.43
C CYS A 8 -14.68 8.41 4.75
N MET A 9 -13.59 8.71 5.41
CA MET A 9 -12.50 9.52 4.90
C MET A 9 -11.26 8.61 4.78
N GLY A 10 -11.00 8.11 3.59
CA GLY A 10 -9.86 7.23 3.34
C GLY A 10 -10.22 5.98 2.56
N PRO A 11 -9.22 5.19 2.17
CA PRO A 11 -9.43 3.90 1.50
C PRO A 11 -10.14 2.90 2.42
N LEU A 12 -10.98 2.06 1.84
CA LEU A 12 -11.57 0.95 2.58
C LEU A 12 -10.50 -0.08 2.95
N TRP A 13 -10.62 -0.63 4.15
CA TRP A 13 -9.88 -1.82 4.54
C TRP A 13 -10.39 -3.03 3.75
N THR A 14 -9.65 -3.44 2.75
CA THR A 14 -9.99 -4.57 1.85
C THR A 14 -8.77 -5.47 1.64
N PRO A 15 -8.27 -6.18 2.69
CA PRO A 15 -7.00 -6.90 2.62
C PRO A 15 -6.99 -7.93 1.48
N LYS A 16 -8.09 -8.66 1.27
CA LYS A 16 -8.20 -9.67 0.20
C LYS A 16 -8.02 -9.11 -1.21
N LEU A 17 -8.20 -7.81 -1.40
CA LEU A 17 -7.98 -7.17 -2.68
C LEU A 17 -6.48 -7.04 -2.99
N TRP A 18 -5.67 -6.96 -1.93
CA TRP A 18 -4.22 -6.80 -1.98
C TRP A 18 -3.46 -8.12 -1.75
N ASP A 19 -4.20 -9.23 -1.63
CA ASP A 19 -3.66 -10.58 -1.49
C ASP A 19 -3.12 -11.08 -2.84
N GLU A 20 -1.85 -11.36 -2.89
CA GLU A 20 -1.15 -11.81 -4.11
C GLU A 20 -1.63 -13.18 -4.58
N ILE A 21 -1.93 -14.08 -3.68
CA ILE A 21 -2.34 -15.47 -3.99
C ILE A 21 -3.65 -15.48 -4.77
N ASN A 22 -4.58 -14.59 -4.42
CA ASN A 22 -5.92 -14.56 -4.99
C ASN A 22 -6.07 -13.56 -6.13
N ASN A 23 -5.13 -12.64 -6.32
CA ASN A 23 -5.28 -11.59 -7.30
C ASN A 23 -3.97 -11.19 -7.97
N GLN A 24 -3.65 -11.87 -9.08
CA GLN A 24 -2.42 -11.62 -9.86
C GLN A 24 -2.18 -10.15 -10.25
N LYS A 25 -3.22 -9.30 -10.19
CA LYS A 25 -3.09 -7.88 -10.50
C LYS A 25 -2.34 -7.09 -9.44
N PHE A 26 -2.24 -7.62 -8.22
CA PHE A 26 -1.60 -6.98 -7.09
C PHE A 26 -0.23 -7.59 -6.74
N LEU A 27 0.25 -8.57 -7.52
CA LEU A 27 1.51 -9.28 -7.29
C LEU A 27 2.73 -8.35 -7.13
N ASN A 28 2.70 -7.20 -7.79
CA ASN A 28 3.81 -6.25 -7.78
C ASN A 28 3.55 -5.01 -6.92
N THR A 29 2.54 -5.05 -6.05
CA THR A 29 2.30 -3.96 -5.10
C THR A 29 3.18 -4.12 -3.85
N ASN A 30 3.62 -3.00 -3.31
CA ASN A 30 4.40 -2.91 -2.09
C ASN A 30 3.77 -1.92 -1.10
N CYS A 31 4.46 -1.60 -0.01
CA CYS A 31 3.98 -0.63 0.98
C CYS A 31 3.70 0.75 0.37
N TYR A 32 4.50 1.20 -0.61
CA TYR A 32 4.31 2.48 -1.31
C TYR A 32 3.02 2.48 -2.14
N SER A 33 2.87 1.51 -3.03
CA SER A 33 1.65 1.36 -3.84
C SER A 33 0.40 1.23 -2.97
N TYR A 34 0.49 0.46 -1.88
CA TYR A 34 -0.59 0.25 -0.94
C TYR A 34 -0.99 1.55 -0.22
N ALA A 35 -0.01 2.28 0.33
CA ALA A 35 -0.27 3.50 1.07
C ALA A 35 -0.93 4.58 0.19
N PHE A 36 -0.54 4.65 -1.08
CA PHE A 36 -1.12 5.58 -2.05
C PHE A 36 -2.37 5.04 -2.77
N ASN A 37 -2.86 3.87 -2.36
CA ASN A 37 -4.01 3.21 -2.99
C ASN A 37 -3.86 3.08 -4.52
N TYR A 38 -2.64 2.80 -4.97
CA TYR A 38 -2.23 2.79 -6.37
C TYR A 38 -1.93 1.36 -6.82
N VAL A 39 -2.54 0.96 -7.93
CA VAL A 39 -2.30 -0.34 -8.56
C VAL A 39 -1.82 -0.10 -9.97
N GLU A 40 -0.58 -0.46 -10.25
CA GLU A 40 -0.03 -0.44 -11.59
C GLU A 40 0.07 -1.85 -12.16
N TYR A 41 -0.20 -1.94 -13.46
CA TYR A 41 -0.02 -3.18 -14.21
C TYR A 41 1.42 -3.22 -14.74
N GLY A 42 2.36 -3.63 -13.90
CA GLY A 42 3.77 -3.73 -14.27
C GLY A 42 4.41 -4.98 -13.70
N SER A 43 5.62 -5.25 -14.16
CA SER A 43 6.45 -6.37 -13.68
C SER A 43 7.28 -6.02 -12.45
N GLU A 44 7.36 -4.75 -12.09
CA GLU A 44 8.22 -4.27 -11.01
C GLU A 44 7.41 -3.51 -9.95
N LYS A 45 7.88 -3.57 -8.69
CA LYS A 45 7.28 -2.84 -7.58
C LYS A 45 7.57 -1.36 -7.72
N LEU A 46 6.53 -0.53 -7.76
CA LEU A 46 6.67 0.93 -7.81
C LEU A 46 7.47 1.46 -6.62
N GLN A 47 8.42 2.33 -6.91
CA GLN A 47 9.27 2.97 -5.90
C GLN A 47 9.07 4.49 -5.90
N PRO A 48 9.29 5.19 -4.76
CA PRO A 48 9.21 6.64 -4.71
C PRO A 48 10.08 7.32 -5.77
N GLY A 49 9.46 8.16 -6.60
CA GLY A 49 10.06 8.89 -7.72
C GLY A 49 9.95 8.20 -9.07
N GLU A 50 9.51 6.96 -9.15
CA GLU A 50 9.46 6.22 -10.42
C GLU A 50 8.35 6.66 -11.36
N ILE A 51 7.25 7.20 -10.86
CA ILE A 51 6.16 7.69 -11.72
C ILE A 51 6.68 8.74 -12.72
N HIS A 52 7.68 9.53 -12.33
CA HIS A 52 8.34 10.50 -13.20
C HIS A 52 9.78 10.11 -13.56
N GLY A 53 10.10 8.82 -13.52
CA GLY A 53 11.36 8.26 -13.99
C GLY A 53 12.60 8.64 -13.17
N LYS A 54 12.41 9.00 -11.89
CA LYS A 54 13.50 9.45 -11.00
C LYS A 54 13.43 8.79 -9.64
N LYS A 55 13.56 7.46 -9.58
CA LYS A 55 13.65 6.70 -8.33
C LYS A 55 14.57 7.38 -7.31
N TYR A 56 14.31 7.15 -6.03
CA TYR A 56 15.19 7.59 -4.95
C TYR A 56 16.60 7.00 -5.10
N ASN A 57 17.60 7.70 -4.56
CA ASN A 57 19.00 7.30 -4.58
C ASN A 57 19.61 7.11 -3.19
N SER A 58 18.85 7.35 -2.16
CA SER A 58 19.21 7.06 -0.77
C SER A 58 17.95 6.88 0.07
N THR A 59 18.01 5.99 1.07
CA THR A 59 16.89 5.70 1.97
C THR A 59 16.94 6.62 3.19
N THR A 60 16.73 7.92 2.94
CA THR A 60 16.61 8.93 4.01
C THR A 60 15.23 9.55 3.99
N CYS A 61 14.70 9.97 5.14
CA CYS A 61 13.41 10.66 5.22
C CYS A 61 13.30 11.78 4.20
N LYS A 62 14.34 12.61 4.10
CA LYS A 62 14.38 13.76 3.18
C LYS A 62 14.23 13.34 1.71
N GLU A 63 14.96 12.31 1.30
CA GLU A 63 14.94 11.86 -0.10
C GLU A 63 13.63 11.15 -0.44
N ILE A 64 13.17 10.23 0.40
CA ILE A 64 11.90 9.52 0.18
C ILE A 64 10.73 10.50 0.13
N ILE A 65 10.64 11.46 1.08
CA ILE A 65 9.60 12.50 1.07
C ILE A 65 9.65 13.35 -0.20
N LYS A 66 10.84 13.77 -0.62
CA LYS A 66 11.03 14.53 -1.86
C LYS A 66 10.52 13.76 -3.08
N LYS A 67 10.86 12.47 -3.18
CA LYS A 67 10.50 11.62 -4.31
C LYS A 67 9.01 11.30 -4.34
N MET A 68 8.44 10.96 -3.20
CA MET A 68 7.00 10.78 -3.04
C MET A 68 6.22 12.04 -3.48
N ARG A 69 6.66 13.24 -3.08
CA ARG A 69 6.04 14.50 -3.51
C ARG A 69 6.19 14.77 -5.01
N ASN A 70 7.30 14.36 -5.61
CA ASN A 70 7.52 14.50 -7.05
C ASN A 70 6.59 13.59 -7.87
N ASP A 71 6.25 12.41 -7.35
CA ASP A 71 5.31 11.51 -8.03
C ASP A 71 3.89 12.09 -8.12
N TYR A 72 3.56 13.02 -7.25
CA TYR A 72 2.23 13.64 -7.14
C TYR A 72 2.25 15.14 -7.42
N VAL A 73 2.95 15.56 -8.48
CA VAL A 73 3.17 16.98 -8.82
C VAL A 73 1.89 17.79 -9.06
N ASN A 74 0.81 17.14 -9.42
CA ASN A 74 -0.50 17.76 -9.63
C ASN A 74 -1.38 17.73 -8.39
N GLU A 75 -0.91 17.13 -7.31
CA GLU A 75 -1.67 16.92 -6.09
C GLU A 75 -0.78 17.22 -4.89
N THR A 76 -1.26 18.04 -3.98
CA THR A 76 -0.46 18.45 -2.83
C THR A 76 -0.41 17.34 -1.78
N ILE A 77 0.77 16.83 -1.49
CA ILE A 77 1.05 16.04 -0.31
C ILE A 77 1.48 16.99 0.80
N GLU A 78 0.70 17.07 1.85
CA GLU A 78 0.89 18.00 2.96
C GLU A 78 1.38 17.29 4.22
N ASP A 79 2.24 17.94 5.00
CA ASP A 79 2.58 17.46 6.33
C ASP A 79 1.34 17.54 7.23
N THR A 80 1.15 16.55 8.10
CA THR A 80 0.05 16.50 9.07
C THR A 80 0.50 15.83 10.36
N LYS A 81 -0.39 15.73 11.35
CA LYS A 81 -0.15 15.02 12.61
C LYS A 81 -1.18 13.90 12.78
N LEU A 82 -0.86 12.95 13.65
CA LEU A 82 -1.76 11.83 13.95
C LEU A 82 -3.20 12.28 14.23
N ASN A 83 -3.36 13.29 15.07
CA ASN A 83 -4.67 13.76 15.57
C ASN A 83 -5.27 14.93 14.79
N ASP A 84 -4.64 15.38 13.69
CA ASP A 84 -5.20 16.45 12.87
C ASP A 84 -6.47 15.96 12.16
N SER A 85 -7.49 16.80 12.11
CA SER A 85 -8.67 16.55 11.28
C SER A 85 -8.36 16.92 9.84
N LEU A 86 -8.70 16.03 8.90
CA LEU A 86 -8.49 16.25 7.48
C LEU A 86 -9.80 16.62 6.75
N PRO A 87 -9.71 17.31 5.59
CA PRO A 87 -10.81 17.39 4.64
C PRO A 87 -11.31 15.99 4.21
N LYS A 88 -12.59 15.90 3.81
CA LYS A 88 -13.26 14.61 3.51
C LYS A 88 -12.70 13.87 2.31
N ASP A 89 -11.94 14.53 1.47
CA ASP A 89 -11.31 14.00 0.27
C ASP A 89 -9.83 13.64 0.48
N ARG A 90 -9.37 13.56 1.74
CA ARG A 90 -7.98 13.26 2.09
C ARG A 90 -7.90 12.20 3.17
N TYR A 91 -6.79 11.48 3.21
CA TYR A 91 -6.47 10.50 4.26
C TYR A 91 -4.99 10.59 4.65
N LYS A 92 -4.62 9.91 5.72
CA LYS A 92 -3.26 9.94 6.25
C LYS A 92 -2.45 8.74 5.82
N ILE A 93 -1.16 8.99 5.60
CA ILE A 93 -0.12 7.97 5.55
C ILE A 93 0.97 8.32 6.56
N ALA A 94 1.74 7.31 6.98
CA ALA A 94 2.90 7.47 7.82
C ALA A 94 4.12 6.82 7.14
N LEU A 95 5.28 7.46 7.25
CA LEU A 95 6.54 6.97 6.69
C LEU A 95 7.53 6.68 7.80
N PHE A 96 8.14 5.51 7.73
CA PHE A 96 9.23 5.07 8.58
C PHE A 96 10.39 4.56 7.73
N ILE A 97 11.59 4.59 8.30
CA ILE A 97 12.81 4.07 7.68
C ILE A 97 13.50 3.11 8.64
N ASP A 98 14.03 2.03 8.10
CA ASP A 98 15.08 1.26 8.73
C ASP A 98 16.42 1.95 8.44
N PRO A 99 17.05 2.60 9.43
CA PRO A 99 18.30 3.33 9.22
C PRO A 99 19.52 2.43 9.17
N ASP A 100 19.38 1.13 9.47
CA ASP A 100 20.51 0.24 9.64
C ASP A 100 21.10 -0.19 8.30
N LYS A 101 22.37 0.16 8.12
CA LYS A 101 23.14 -0.14 6.90
C LYS A 101 23.87 -1.48 6.97
N ASP A 102 24.07 -2.02 8.17
CA ASP A 102 24.99 -3.12 8.41
C ASP A 102 24.29 -4.49 8.55
N LYS A 103 22.97 -4.53 8.39
CA LYS A 103 22.16 -5.75 8.51
C LYS A 103 22.06 -6.49 7.19
N GLY A 104 22.90 -7.43 6.96
CA GLY A 104 22.80 -8.34 5.84
C GLY A 104 24.01 -9.25 5.74
N LYS A 105 23.77 -10.41 5.15
CA LYS A 105 24.85 -11.40 4.87
C LYS A 105 25.87 -10.84 3.88
N ASP A 106 25.49 -9.85 3.10
CA ASP A 106 26.33 -9.13 2.14
C ASP A 106 26.58 -7.70 2.65
N LYS A 107 27.73 -7.46 3.24
CA LYS A 107 28.17 -6.14 3.73
C LYS A 107 28.27 -5.06 2.63
N ASP A 108 28.17 -5.46 1.38
CA ASP A 108 28.23 -4.56 0.22
C ASP A 108 26.84 -4.09 -0.26
N LYS A 109 25.76 -4.57 0.34
CA LYS A 109 24.39 -4.12 0.03
C LYS A 109 23.93 -3.14 1.09
N ASP A 110 23.50 -1.96 0.64
CA ASP A 110 22.78 -1.01 1.46
C ASP A 110 21.40 -1.60 1.80
N ASN A 111 21.26 -2.16 3.00
CA ASN A 111 20.03 -2.81 3.47
C ASN A 111 19.03 -1.82 4.06
N GLN A 112 19.26 -0.52 3.93
CA GLN A 112 18.29 0.47 4.33
C GLN A 112 16.99 0.30 3.53
N ASP A 113 15.87 0.27 4.23
CA ASP A 113 14.56 0.19 3.62
C ASP A 113 13.62 1.25 4.21
N TYR A 114 12.49 1.46 3.54
CA TYR A 114 11.43 2.35 3.98
C TYR A 114 10.11 1.60 4.05
N HIS A 115 9.22 2.05 4.94
CA HIS A 115 7.90 1.47 5.06
C HIS A 115 6.82 2.52 5.21
N PHE A 116 5.69 2.30 4.51
CA PHE A 116 4.52 3.15 4.57
C PHE A 116 3.36 2.45 5.25
N TYR A 117 2.66 3.19 6.09
CA TYR A 117 1.38 2.85 6.67
C TYR A 117 0.29 3.75 6.10
N ARG A 118 -0.94 3.26 6.05
CA ARG A 118 -2.11 3.98 5.57
C ARG A 118 -3.20 3.99 6.63
N GLN A 119 -3.83 5.15 6.83
CA GLN A 119 -5.05 5.21 7.62
C GLN A 119 -6.24 4.83 6.75
N ASP A 120 -6.97 3.81 7.18
CA ASP A 120 -8.16 3.33 6.52
C ASP A 120 -9.39 4.16 6.92
N CYS A 121 -10.45 3.99 6.18
CA CYS A 121 -11.73 4.66 6.33
C CYS A 121 -12.32 4.61 7.76
N ASN A 122 -12.11 3.52 8.48
CA ASN A 122 -12.59 3.35 9.85
C ASN A 122 -11.67 3.97 10.91
N GLY A 123 -10.61 4.68 10.49
CA GLY A 123 -9.64 5.32 11.36
C GLY A 123 -8.50 4.40 11.85
N SER A 124 -8.57 3.08 11.61
CA SER A 124 -7.46 2.18 11.89
C SER A 124 -6.33 2.34 10.88
N TRP A 125 -5.18 1.75 11.18
CA TRP A 125 -4.03 1.78 10.30
C TRP A 125 -3.73 0.39 9.76
N SER A 126 -3.21 0.37 8.54
CA SER A 126 -2.81 -0.85 7.86
C SER A 126 -1.60 -0.63 6.97
N HIS A 127 -0.97 -1.72 6.57
CA HIS A 127 0.19 -1.69 5.69
C HIS A 127 0.28 -2.96 4.84
N LYS A 128 1.18 -2.97 3.86
CA LYS A 128 1.51 -4.16 3.05
C LYS A 128 3.02 -4.37 3.09
N PRO A 129 3.51 -5.31 3.91
CA PRO A 129 4.94 -5.61 3.99
C PRO A 129 5.43 -6.28 2.71
N GLY A 130 6.30 -5.61 1.95
CA GLY A 130 6.89 -6.16 0.74
C GLY A 130 5.87 -6.83 -0.19
N THR A 131 6.07 -8.13 -0.47
CA THR A 131 5.16 -9.00 -1.23
C THR A 131 4.08 -9.65 -0.38
N ASN A 132 4.17 -9.57 0.95
CA ASN A 132 3.19 -10.19 1.85
C ASN A 132 1.81 -9.55 1.74
N ASP A 133 0.79 -10.22 2.27
CA ASP A 133 -0.58 -9.72 2.31
C ASP A 133 -0.70 -8.42 3.11
N ALA A 134 -1.67 -7.58 2.72
CA ALA A 134 -1.98 -6.41 3.50
C ALA A 134 -2.52 -6.80 4.89
N THR A 135 -2.03 -6.12 5.92
CA THR A 135 -2.39 -6.38 7.31
C THR A 135 -2.65 -5.09 8.09
N ASN A 136 -3.45 -5.16 9.13
CA ASN A 136 -3.64 -4.10 10.11
C ASN A 136 -2.99 -4.44 11.47
N GLN A 137 -2.11 -5.45 11.47
CA GLN A 137 -1.35 -5.88 12.64
C GLN A 137 0.09 -5.41 12.51
N ASP A 138 0.69 -5.06 13.63
CA ASP A 138 2.11 -4.74 13.74
C ASP A 138 3.00 -6.00 13.84
N ALA A 139 4.29 -5.82 14.11
CA ALA A 139 5.22 -6.92 14.20
C ALA A 139 4.93 -7.88 15.35
N SER A 140 4.33 -7.42 16.44
CA SER A 140 3.89 -8.27 17.56
C SER A 140 2.53 -8.93 17.33
N GLY A 141 1.83 -8.60 16.24
CA GLY A 141 0.49 -9.11 15.91
C GLY A 141 -0.64 -8.28 16.51
N ASP A 142 -0.34 -7.14 17.10
CA ASP A 142 -1.34 -6.23 17.66
C ASP A 142 -1.93 -5.29 16.60
N ALA A 143 -3.20 -4.91 16.78
CA ALA A 143 -3.87 -4.00 15.87
C ALA A 143 -3.25 -2.60 15.90
N ILE A 144 -2.91 -2.05 14.74
CA ILE A 144 -2.27 -0.74 14.63
C ILE A 144 -3.31 0.38 14.80
N THR A 145 -3.26 1.07 15.93
CA THR A 145 -4.05 2.27 16.21
C THR A 145 -3.24 3.56 16.07
N ASN A 146 -1.94 3.48 16.34
CA ASN A 146 -0.97 4.54 16.19
C ASN A 146 0.34 3.97 15.62
N PRO A 147 0.72 4.29 14.38
CA PRO A 147 1.95 3.75 13.78
C PRO A 147 3.23 4.08 14.55
N GLU A 148 3.28 5.20 15.28
CA GLU A 148 4.47 5.55 16.10
C GLU A 148 4.64 4.66 17.34
N GLU A 149 3.55 4.11 17.86
CA GLU A 149 3.56 3.23 19.04
C GLU A 149 3.58 1.75 18.68
N ALA A 150 3.24 1.41 17.42
CA ALA A 150 3.23 0.05 16.92
C ALA A 150 4.64 -0.57 16.95
N ASP A 151 4.71 -1.89 17.14
CA ASP A 151 5.94 -2.64 16.96
C ASP A 151 6.29 -2.72 15.47
N ARG A 152 7.44 -2.19 15.10
CA ARG A 152 7.95 -2.16 13.71
C ARG A 152 9.24 -2.94 13.54
N ASN A 153 9.58 -3.74 14.54
CA ASN A 153 10.76 -4.60 14.50
C ASN A 153 10.39 -5.99 13.95
N TYR A 154 10.65 -6.19 12.68
CA TYR A 154 10.44 -7.46 11.98
C TYR A 154 11.70 -8.34 11.98
N GLU A 155 12.78 -7.93 12.66
CA GLU A 155 13.98 -8.74 12.81
C GLU A 155 13.62 -10.07 13.50
N ASN A 156 14.09 -11.16 12.96
CA ASN A 156 13.84 -12.52 13.46
C ASN A 156 12.38 -13.01 13.36
N GLN A 157 11.51 -12.32 12.67
CA GLN A 157 10.17 -12.81 12.36
C GLN A 157 10.18 -13.66 11.10
N CYS A 158 10.60 -14.90 11.22
CA CYS A 158 10.40 -15.89 10.15
C CYS A 158 8.90 -16.22 10.09
N ARG A 159 8.19 -15.75 9.07
CA ARG A 159 6.82 -16.15 8.82
C ARG A 159 6.80 -17.57 8.26
N THR A 160 6.36 -18.49 9.13
CA THR A 160 5.78 -19.81 8.90
C THR A 160 6.44 -20.75 7.88
N GLY A 161 7.10 -21.76 8.38
CA GLY A 161 7.09 -23.14 7.84
C GLY A 161 8.24 -23.55 6.96
N ASP A 162 8.94 -22.66 6.30
CA ASP A 162 10.20 -22.98 5.60
C ASP A 162 11.35 -22.21 6.24
N SER A 163 12.19 -22.93 6.95
CA SER A 163 13.22 -22.42 7.84
C SER A 163 14.44 -21.80 7.14
N ASN A 164 14.38 -21.49 5.85
CA ASN A 164 15.53 -21.05 5.07
C ASN A 164 15.42 -19.65 4.45
N GLU A 165 14.26 -18.97 4.53
CA GLU A 165 14.08 -17.63 3.97
C GLU A 165 13.38 -16.73 4.99
N CYS A 166 14.15 -16.21 5.93
CA CYS A 166 13.74 -15.04 6.73
C CYS A 166 14.14 -13.80 5.93
N ASP A 167 13.24 -13.34 5.04
CA ASP A 167 13.54 -12.24 4.12
C ASP A 167 13.37 -10.84 4.73
N GLU A 168 12.90 -10.73 5.97
CA GLU A 168 12.64 -9.44 6.59
C GLU A 168 13.46 -9.28 7.89
N GLU A 169 14.65 -8.70 7.73
CA GLU A 169 15.52 -8.28 8.85
C GLU A 169 15.38 -6.78 9.13
N HIS A 170 14.19 -6.20 8.92
CA HIS A 170 13.99 -4.75 9.01
C HIS A 170 13.42 -4.31 10.34
N ASN A 171 14.02 -3.24 10.88
CA ASN A 171 13.49 -2.49 12.01
C ASN A 171 13.24 -1.03 11.60
N TYR A 172 12.00 -0.71 11.27
CA TYR A 172 11.59 0.62 10.82
C TYR A 172 11.49 1.59 11.99
N SER A 173 12.62 1.83 12.65
CA SER A 173 12.69 2.59 13.91
C SER A 173 12.67 4.10 13.73
N LEU A 174 13.04 4.62 12.54
CA LEU A 174 13.11 6.05 12.28
C LEU A 174 11.79 6.57 11.71
N PHE A 175 11.05 7.33 12.50
CA PHE A 175 9.84 8.03 12.04
C PHE A 175 10.18 9.26 11.20
N CYS A 176 9.58 9.36 10.01
CA CYS A 176 9.80 10.47 9.08
C CYS A 176 8.65 11.49 9.04
N GLY A 177 7.43 11.08 9.41
CA GLY A 177 6.28 11.98 9.45
C GLY A 177 4.97 11.34 9.05
N TYR A 178 3.89 12.07 9.34
CA TYR A 178 2.56 11.85 8.78
C TYR A 178 2.32 12.79 7.62
N PHE A 179 1.65 12.29 6.59
CA PHE A 179 1.29 13.06 5.41
C PHE A 179 -0.18 12.89 5.09
N SER A 180 -0.80 13.99 4.66
CA SER A 180 -2.15 14.02 4.13
C SER A 180 -2.08 13.92 2.61
N ILE A 181 -2.80 12.96 2.04
CA ILE A 181 -2.85 12.76 0.59
C ILE A 181 -4.30 12.73 0.09
N PRO A 182 -4.56 13.18 -1.16
CA PRO A 182 -5.90 13.15 -1.73
C PRO A 182 -6.43 11.74 -1.92
N LEU A 183 -7.70 11.52 -1.60
CA LEU A 183 -8.37 10.22 -1.80
C LEU A 183 -8.55 9.87 -3.29
N ASN A 184 -8.69 10.89 -4.13
CA ASN A 184 -8.92 10.76 -5.56
C ASN A 184 -7.67 11.18 -6.35
N SER A 185 -6.52 10.60 -6.03
CA SER A 185 -5.35 10.85 -6.85
C SER A 185 -5.61 10.42 -8.30
N SER A 186 -5.13 11.20 -9.26
CA SER A 186 -5.33 10.97 -10.69
C SER A 186 -4.73 9.66 -11.19
N TYR A 187 -3.98 8.97 -10.37
CA TYR A 187 -3.34 7.69 -10.63
C TYR A 187 -4.24 6.47 -10.38
N GLY A 188 -5.53 6.67 -10.21
CA GLY A 188 -6.53 5.63 -10.28
C GLY A 188 -6.73 4.83 -9.00
N PRO A 189 -7.69 5.24 -8.17
CA PRO A 189 -7.98 4.52 -6.93
C PRO A 189 -8.48 3.11 -7.20
N VAL A 190 -8.11 2.19 -6.32
CA VAL A 190 -8.65 0.82 -6.25
C VAL A 190 -10.20 0.84 -6.24
N THR A 191 -10.81 1.91 -5.71
CA THR A 191 -12.26 2.14 -5.74
C THR A 191 -12.86 2.16 -7.15
N ARG A 192 -12.18 2.75 -8.16
CA ARG A 192 -12.67 2.68 -9.57
C ARG A 192 -12.60 1.28 -10.15
N PHE A 193 -11.73 0.46 -9.62
CA PHE A 193 -11.59 -0.93 -10.03
C PHE A 193 -12.75 -1.79 -9.50
N ILE A 194 -13.15 -1.58 -8.25
CA ILE A 194 -14.31 -2.27 -7.63
C ILE A 194 -15.59 -1.90 -8.37
N GLU A 195 -15.77 -0.61 -8.72
CA GLU A 195 -16.94 -0.17 -9.49
C GLU A 195 -17.01 -0.77 -10.91
N ARG A 196 -15.86 -0.99 -11.56
CA ARG A 196 -15.82 -1.61 -12.90
C ARG A 196 -16.08 -3.11 -12.87
N GLN A 197 -15.63 -3.82 -11.85
CA GLN A 197 -15.92 -5.25 -11.70
C GLN A 197 -17.40 -5.51 -11.39
N GLY A 198 -18.06 -4.62 -10.62
CA GLY A 198 -19.49 -4.71 -10.35
C GLY A 198 -20.40 -4.42 -11.56
N LYS A 199 -19.87 -3.85 -12.64
CA LYS A 199 -20.61 -3.55 -13.89
C LYS A 199 -20.31 -4.50 -15.06
N GLY A 200 -19.29 -5.37 -14.92
CA GLY A 200 -18.77 -6.19 -16.03
C GLY A 200 -19.55 -7.47 -16.33
N ASP A 201 -20.46 -7.91 -15.46
CA ASP A 201 -21.05 -9.25 -15.56
C ASP A 201 -22.51 -9.30 -16.06
N LYS A 202 -23.02 -8.24 -16.70
CA LYS A 202 -24.40 -8.21 -17.22
C LYS A 202 -24.55 -8.18 -18.75
N SER A 203 -23.50 -8.42 -19.53
CA SER A 203 -23.63 -8.32 -20.97
C SER A 203 -22.98 -9.44 -21.78
N ASN A 204 -23.19 -10.70 -21.45
CA ASN A 204 -22.98 -11.78 -22.43
C ASN A 204 -23.78 -13.03 -22.07
N ASN A 205 -25.10 -12.90 -22.13
CA ASN A 205 -25.98 -14.06 -22.29
C ASN A 205 -27.09 -13.69 -23.28
N LYS A 206 -26.74 -13.57 -24.56
CA LYS A 206 -27.68 -13.68 -25.67
C LYS A 206 -27.32 -14.93 -26.47
N SER A 207 -28.04 -15.96 -26.15
CA SER A 207 -28.21 -17.21 -26.85
C SER A 207 -28.20 -17.07 -28.36
N ASN A 208 -27.28 -17.76 -29.01
CA ASN A 208 -27.41 -18.17 -30.40
C ASN A 208 -28.17 -19.52 -30.47
N ASN A 209 -29.48 -19.47 -30.42
CA ASN A 209 -30.32 -20.53 -30.97
C ASN A 209 -30.61 -20.18 -32.43
N LYS A 210 -29.81 -20.72 -33.34
CA LYS A 210 -30.22 -20.89 -34.74
C LYS A 210 -30.58 -22.34 -34.97
N SER A 211 -31.87 -22.59 -35.04
CA SER A 211 -32.48 -23.76 -35.61
C SER A 211 -32.00 -23.98 -37.03
N ASN A 212 -31.40 -25.12 -37.31
CA ASN A 212 -31.30 -25.68 -38.66
C ASN A 212 -32.46 -26.62 -38.86
N ASN A 213 -33.47 -26.11 -39.55
CA ASN A 213 -34.40 -26.93 -40.35
C ASN A 213 -33.88 -26.92 -41.76
N THR A 214 -33.53 -28.08 -42.27
CA THR A 214 -33.51 -28.38 -43.72
C THR A 214 -33.93 -29.81 -43.94
N ASN A 215 -34.85 -29.94 -44.76
CA ASN A 215 -35.44 -31.10 -45.48
C ASN A 215 -34.48 -32.29 -45.71
#